data_cc726575722d334f0d595db6db77b747
#
_entry.id   cc726575722d334f0d595db6db77b747
#
_cell.length_a   1.000
_cell.length_b   1.000
_cell.length_c   1.000
_cell.angle_alpha   90.00
_cell.angle_beta   90.00
_cell.angle_gamma   90.00
#
_symmetry.space_group_name_H-M   'P 1'
#
loop_
_entity.id
_entity.type
_entity.pdbx_description
1 polymer ?
#
loop_
_entity_poly.entity_id
_entity_poly.type
_entity_poly.pdbx_seq_one_letter_code
_entity_poly.pdbx_strand_id
1 'polypeptide(L)'
;MAKRMSTALALLVLPLTMVGCGKDCQATCTKLYGTAPNCGDPKGDPDSENYFKGLIGSEDRDEKMADCMRACGDALQVPGEIGDYDPYTKRKSDDEVPELENDRQVGLWMECVAEHSCQKLSENYCEPIW
;
A
#
# COMPACT_ATOMS: atom_id res chain seq x y z
N MET A 1 -10.75 -65.80 20.22
CA MET A 1 -9.61 -64.94 19.84
C MET A 1 -10.15 -63.68 19.21
N ALA A 2 -10.24 -62.61 19.95
CA ALA A 2 -10.77 -61.34 19.46
C ALA A 2 -9.60 -60.39 19.15
N LYS A 3 -9.45 -60.05 17.88
CA LYS A 3 -8.41 -59.16 17.36
C LYS A 3 -8.91 -57.73 17.46
N ARG A 4 -8.38 -56.94 18.42
CA ARG A 4 -8.68 -55.55 18.58
C ARG A 4 -7.94 -54.75 17.50
N MET A 5 -8.69 -54.12 16.58
CA MET A 5 -8.19 -53.12 15.65
C MET A 5 -8.16 -51.78 16.36
N SER A 6 -6.97 -51.27 16.66
CA SER A 6 -6.75 -49.90 17.11
C SER A 6 -6.79 -48.96 15.90
N THR A 7 -7.81 -48.16 15.83
CA THR A 7 -7.90 -47.06 14.83
C THR A 7 -7.16 -45.88 15.39
N ALA A 8 -5.98 -45.57 14.85
CA ALA A 8 -5.26 -44.34 15.17
C ALA A 8 -5.90 -43.19 14.43
N LEU A 9 -6.52 -42.28 15.20
CA LEU A 9 -7.07 -41.04 14.68
C LEU A 9 -5.92 -40.04 14.54
N ALA A 10 -5.44 -39.85 13.31
CA ALA A 10 -4.46 -38.83 13.03
C ALA A 10 -5.14 -37.44 13.03
N LEU A 11 -4.90 -36.68 14.07
CA LEU A 11 -5.27 -35.25 14.11
C LEU A 11 -4.38 -34.49 13.13
N LEU A 12 -4.96 -34.09 11.99
CA LEU A 12 -4.34 -33.16 11.06
C LEU A 12 -4.40 -31.76 11.69
N VAL A 13 -3.31 -31.33 12.31
CA VAL A 13 -3.13 -29.95 12.75
C VAL A 13 -2.81 -29.11 11.51
N LEU A 14 -3.82 -28.44 10.94
CA LEU A 14 -3.59 -27.42 9.94
C LEU A 14 -2.89 -26.24 10.62
N PRO A 15 -1.72 -25.79 10.12
CA PRO A 15 -1.16 -24.54 10.57
C PRO A 15 -2.11 -23.41 10.14
N LEU A 16 -2.75 -22.75 11.11
CA LEU A 16 -3.34 -21.43 10.89
C LEU A 16 -2.18 -20.49 10.54
N THR A 17 -1.97 -20.28 9.25
CA THR A 17 -1.17 -19.15 8.80
C THR A 17 -1.95 -17.91 9.22
N MET A 18 -1.50 -17.29 10.30
CA MET A 18 -1.89 -15.94 10.64
C MET A 18 -1.50 -15.08 9.43
N VAL A 19 -2.46 -14.81 8.56
CA VAL A 19 -2.34 -13.72 7.59
C VAL A 19 -2.26 -12.49 8.48
N GLY A 20 -1.03 -12.05 8.76
CA GLY A 20 -0.79 -10.83 9.48
C GLY A 20 -1.58 -9.73 8.80
N CYS A 21 -2.36 -8.96 9.57
CA CYS A 21 -2.97 -7.71 9.14
C CYS A 21 -1.83 -6.71 8.88
N GLY A 22 -0.95 -7.07 7.95
CA GLY A 22 0.20 -6.29 7.51
C GLY A 22 -0.25 -5.28 6.46
N LYS A 23 0.44 -4.17 6.42
CA LYS A 23 0.40 -3.21 5.32
C LYS A 23 0.61 -3.99 4.02
N ASP A 24 -0.35 -3.93 3.13
CA ASP A 24 -0.30 -4.60 1.84
C ASP A 24 -0.56 -3.62 0.70
N CYS A 25 -0.25 -4.02 -0.52
CA CYS A 25 -0.44 -3.19 -1.70
C CYS A 25 -1.89 -2.73 -1.83
N GLN A 26 -2.85 -3.61 -1.57
CA GLN A 26 -4.26 -3.26 -1.71
C GLN A 26 -4.68 -2.18 -0.70
N ALA A 27 -4.33 -2.35 0.58
CA ALA A 27 -4.66 -1.37 1.61
C ALA A 27 -3.99 -0.02 1.34
N THR A 28 -2.72 -0.03 0.93
CA THR A 28 -1.95 1.17 0.63
C THR A 28 -2.49 1.90 -0.61
N CYS A 29 -2.72 1.18 -1.70
CA CYS A 29 -3.28 1.75 -2.92
C CYS A 29 -4.72 2.24 -2.72
N THR A 30 -5.52 1.55 -1.89
CA THR A 30 -6.86 2.01 -1.52
C THR A 30 -6.81 3.31 -0.72
N LYS A 31 -5.84 3.46 0.19
CA LYS A 31 -5.66 4.73 0.89
C LYS A 31 -5.35 5.88 -0.07
N LEU A 32 -4.50 5.65 -1.07
CA LEU A 32 -4.11 6.68 -2.04
C LEU A 32 -5.25 7.04 -2.99
N TYR A 33 -5.93 6.05 -3.56
CA TYR A 33 -6.83 6.22 -4.71
C TYR A 33 -8.28 5.82 -4.45
N GLY A 34 -8.58 5.28 -3.28
CA GLY A 34 -9.95 4.92 -2.91
C GLY A 34 -10.83 6.14 -2.67
N THR A 35 -12.15 5.90 -2.70
CA THR A 35 -13.16 6.90 -2.36
C THR A 35 -13.12 7.29 -0.90
N ALA A 36 -13.83 8.36 -0.52
CA ALA A 36 -13.88 8.82 0.87
C ALA A 36 -14.14 7.67 1.87
N PRO A 37 -13.41 7.60 2.98
CA PRO A 37 -12.51 8.60 3.56
C PRO A 37 -11.05 8.56 3.05
N ASN A 38 -10.79 7.87 1.95
CA ASN A 38 -9.47 7.75 1.34
C ASN A 38 -9.07 8.98 0.52
N CYS A 39 -7.82 9.01 0.05
CA CYS A 39 -7.23 10.21 -0.56
C CYS A 39 -7.65 10.45 -2.02
N GLY A 40 -8.33 9.50 -2.67
CA GLY A 40 -8.76 9.61 -4.06
C GLY A 40 -9.87 10.63 -4.31
N ASP A 41 -10.59 11.03 -3.28
CA ASP A 41 -11.67 12.00 -3.38
C ASP A 41 -11.31 13.33 -2.70
N PRO A 42 -11.73 14.46 -3.27
CA PRO A 42 -11.62 15.75 -2.59
C PRO A 42 -12.51 15.79 -1.35
N LYS A 43 -12.06 16.46 -0.31
CA LYS A 43 -12.78 16.59 0.96
C LYS A 43 -13.00 18.04 1.32
N GLY A 44 -14.19 18.31 1.85
CA GLY A 44 -14.56 19.63 2.37
C GLY A 44 -15.04 20.61 1.31
N ASP A 45 -15.21 21.85 1.75
CA ASP A 45 -15.60 22.96 0.90
C ASP A 45 -14.36 23.49 0.17
N PRO A 46 -14.40 23.68 -1.16
CA PRO A 46 -13.30 24.24 -1.94
C PRO A 46 -12.78 25.58 -1.45
N ASP A 47 -13.63 26.36 -0.80
CA ASP A 47 -13.28 27.66 -0.25
C ASP A 47 -12.75 27.63 1.20
N SER A 48 -12.67 26.42 1.78
CA SER A 48 -12.16 26.21 3.13
C SER A 48 -10.63 26.11 3.16
N GLU A 49 -10.00 26.71 4.19
CA GLU A 49 -8.55 26.56 4.43
C GLU A 49 -8.11 25.11 4.65
N ASN A 50 -9.04 24.22 5.01
CA ASN A 50 -8.80 22.79 5.22
C ASN A 50 -9.21 21.94 4.02
N TYR A 51 -9.50 22.56 2.89
CA TYR A 51 -9.86 21.82 1.69
C TYR A 51 -8.69 20.96 1.18
N PHE A 52 -8.99 19.70 0.98
CA PHE A 52 -8.08 18.75 0.34
C PHE A 52 -8.67 18.32 -1.01
N LYS A 53 -8.01 18.70 -2.08
CA LYS A 53 -8.51 18.47 -3.45
C LYS A 53 -8.54 16.99 -3.87
N GLY A 54 -7.82 16.13 -3.16
CA GLY A 54 -7.61 14.74 -3.57
C GLY A 54 -6.33 14.58 -4.41
N LEU A 55 -5.87 13.34 -4.55
CA LEU A 55 -4.66 13.04 -5.33
C LEU A 55 -4.95 13.01 -6.83
N ILE A 56 -6.13 12.51 -7.19
CA ILE A 56 -6.58 12.37 -8.58
C ILE A 56 -8.07 12.71 -8.71
N GLY A 57 -8.47 13.04 -9.93
CA GLY A 57 -9.89 13.11 -10.30
C GLY A 57 -10.53 11.72 -10.39
N SER A 58 -11.85 11.67 -10.31
CA SER A 58 -12.61 10.41 -10.35
C SER A 58 -12.42 9.62 -11.65
N GLU A 59 -12.12 10.30 -12.74
CA GLU A 59 -11.97 9.70 -14.07
C GLU A 59 -10.74 8.79 -14.20
N ASP A 60 -9.66 9.13 -13.49
CA ASP A 60 -8.38 8.41 -13.57
C ASP A 60 -8.16 7.44 -12.41
N ARG A 61 -9.10 7.37 -11.47
CA ARG A 61 -8.94 6.61 -10.22
C ARG A 61 -8.65 5.13 -10.46
N ASP A 62 -9.42 4.48 -11.32
CA ASP A 62 -9.31 3.04 -11.57
C ASP A 62 -7.98 2.71 -12.24
N GLU A 63 -7.52 3.56 -13.16
CA GLU A 63 -6.22 3.42 -13.81
C GLU A 63 -5.09 3.57 -12.80
N LYS A 64 -5.13 4.61 -11.97
CA LYS A 64 -4.11 4.85 -10.94
C LYS A 64 -4.09 3.76 -9.88
N MET A 65 -5.25 3.25 -9.48
CA MET A 65 -5.35 2.09 -8.60
C MET A 65 -4.67 0.87 -9.20
N ALA A 66 -4.93 0.58 -10.47
CA ALA A 66 -4.32 -0.56 -11.17
C ALA A 66 -2.80 -0.40 -11.31
N ASP A 67 -2.31 0.79 -11.65
CA ASP A 67 -0.88 1.09 -11.73
C ASP A 67 -0.19 0.93 -10.37
N CYS A 68 -0.77 1.46 -9.32
CA CYS A 68 -0.30 1.31 -7.95
C CYS A 68 -0.19 -0.16 -7.55
N MET A 69 -1.25 -0.94 -7.76
CA MET A 69 -1.28 -2.37 -7.42
C MET A 69 -0.23 -3.16 -8.18
N ARG A 70 -0.05 -2.86 -9.47
CA ARG A 70 0.95 -3.51 -10.31
C ARG A 70 2.36 -3.19 -9.84
N ALA A 71 2.71 -1.91 -9.72
CA ALA A 71 4.05 -1.47 -9.31
C ALA A 71 4.43 -1.99 -7.92
N CYS A 72 3.51 -1.91 -6.96
CA CYS A 72 3.72 -2.45 -5.63
C CYS A 72 3.89 -3.98 -5.65
N GLY A 73 3.03 -4.69 -6.35
CA GLY A 73 3.06 -6.15 -6.44
C GLY A 73 4.31 -6.70 -7.14
N ASP A 74 4.75 -6.06 -8.21
CA ASP A 74 5.95 -6.43 -8.95
C ASP A 74 7.20 -6.24 -8.09
N ALA A 75 7.34 -5.08 -7.44
CA ALA A 75 8.50 -4.78 -6.59
C ALA A 75 8.56 -5.67 -5.34
N LEU A 76 7.43 -6.10 -4.77
CA LEU A 76 7.39 -7.04 -3.65
C LEU A 76 8.03 -8.40 -3.97
N GLN A 77 8.08 -8.79 -5.23
CA GLN A 77 8.65 -10.06 -5.66
C GLN A 77 10.17 -9.99 -5.88
N VAL A 78 10.75 -8.80 -5.84
CA VAL A 78 12.18 -8.59 -6.06
C VAL A 78 12.85 -8.37 -4.71
N PRO A 79 13.73 -9.29 -4.25
CA PRO A 79 14.51 -9.06 -3.03
C PRO A 79 15.56 -7.98 -3.29
N GLY A 80 15.75 -7.09 -2.32
CA GLY A 80 16.73 -6.00 -2.47
C GLY A 80 16.97 -5.21 -1.20
N GLU A 81 17.68 -4.10 -1.34
CA GLU A 81 17.99 -3.17 -0.27
C GLU A 81 17.28 -1.83 -0.49
N ILE A 82 17.11 -1.07 0.60
CA ILE A 82 16.49 0.26 0.53
C ILE A 82 17.33 1.22 -0.33
N GLY A 83 18.67 1.12 -0.25
CA GLY A 83 19.55 2.04 -0.96
C GLY A 83 19.33 3.48 -0.54
N ASP A 84 19.32 4.39 -1.51
CA ASP A 84 19.11 5.82 -1.31
C ASP A 84 17.62 6.22 -1.32
N TYR A 85 16.70 5.24 -1.38
CA TYR A 85 15.28 5.49 -1.37
C TYR A 85 14.81 6.01 -0.02
N ASP A 86 14.26 7.23 0.01
CA ASP A 86 13.71 7.87 1.20
C ASP A 86 12.35 8.50 0.90
N PRO A 87 11.24 7.80 1.19
CA PRO A 87 9.90 8.33 0.93
C PRO A 87 9.46 9.42 1.93
N TYR A 88 10.17 9.58 3.04
CA TYR A 88 9.83 10.58 4.07
C TYR A 88 10.30 11.99 3.71
N THR A 89 11.22 12.11 2.77
CA THR A 89 11.66 13.42 2.26
C THR A 89 10.70 13.90 1.16
N LYS A 90 10.24 15.14 1.29
CA LYS A 90 9.39 15.77 0.28
C LYS A 90 10.14 15.90 -1.05
N ARG A 91 9.62 15.28 -2.11
CA ARG A 91 10.17 15.42 -3.46
C ARG A 91 9.88 16.82 -4.00
N LYS A 92 10.86 17.43 -4.67
CA LYS A 92 10.64 18.66 -5.41
C LYS A 92 9.91 18.37 -6.72
N SER A 93 9.14 19.33 -7.20
CA SER A 93 8.28 19.13 -8.39
C SER A 93 9.05 18.86 -9.68
N ASP A 94 10.30 19.31 -9.74
CA ASP A 94 11.23 19.13 -10.86
C ASP A 94 12.13 17.90 -10.76
N ASP A 95 12.12 17.23 -9.59
CA ASP A 95 12.84 15.97 -9.42
C ASP A 95 12.08 14.82 -10.08
N GLU A 96 12.82 13.84 -10.57
CA GLU A 96 12.24 12.59 -11.09
C GLU A 96 11.47 11.84 -9.99
N VAL A 97 10.32 11.28 -10.37
CA VAL A 97 9.54 10.43 -9.45
C VAL A 97 10.28 9.10 -9.27
N PRO A 98 10.62 8.70 -8.03
CA PRO A 98 11.30 7.43 -7.81
C PRO A 98 10.40 6.25 -8.18
N GLU A 99 11.01 5.14 -8.57
CA GLU A 99 10.32 3.87 -8.77
C GLU A 99 10.59 2.93 -7.59
N LEU A 100 9.63 2.05 -7.30
CA LEU A 100 9.82 0.98 -6.32
C LEU A 100 10.51 -0.20 -7.00
N GLU A 101 11.69 -0.56 -6.55
CA GLU A 101 12.55 -1.56 -7.20
C GLU A 101 12.52 -2.93 -6.50
N ASN A 102 12.19 -2.97 -5.20
CA ASN A 102 12.28 -4.18 -4.41
C ASN A 102 11.36 -4.18 -3.17
N ASP A 103 11.30 -5.32 -2.51
CA ASP A 103 10.43 -5.59 -1.36
C ASP A 103 10.70 -4.67 -0.15
N ARG A 104 11.95 -4.29 0.10
CA ARG A 104 12.30 -3.41 1.22
C ARG A 104 11.89 -1.97 0.97
N GLN A 105 12.05 -1.48 -0.26
CA GLN A 105 11.55 -0.16 -0.65
C GLN A 105 10.03 -0.10 -0.57
N VAL A 106 9.33 -1.15 -1.04
CA VAL A 106 7.86 -1.26 -0.90
C VAL A 106 7.42 -1.23 0.56
N GLY A 107 8.11 -1.96 1.45
CA GLY A 107 7.81 -1.94 2.88
C GLY A 107 7.89 -0.55 3.46
N LEU A 108 8.99 0.18 3.19
CA LEU A 108 9.20 1.54 3.67
C LEU A 108 8.20 2.54 3.06
N TRP A 109 7.86 2.38 1.78
CA TRP A 109 6.82 3.17 1.12
C TRP A 109 5.45 2.99 1.75
N MET A 110 5.04 1.74 1.99
CA MET A 110 3.77 1.44 2.64
C MET A 110 3.68 2.03 4.06
N GLU A 111 4.79 2.02 4.80
CA GLU A 111 4.87 2.67 6.11
C GLU A 111 4.64 4.17 6.01
N CYS A 112 5.38 4.82 5.12
CA CYS A 112 5.25 6.24 4.88
C CYS A 112 3.80 6.62 4.53
N VAL A 113 3.18 5.93 3.56
CA VAL A 113 1.79 6.17 3.16
C VAL A 113 0.83 5.96 4.33
N ALA A 114 1.05 4.94 5.17
CA ALA A 114 0.19 4.69 6.33
C ALA A 114 0.25 5.80 7.37
N GLU A 115 1.41 6.40 7.58
CA GLU A 115 1.67 7.40 8.62
C GLU A 115 1.28 8.83 8.21
N HIS A 116 1.23 9.10 6.90
CA HIS A 116 0.97 10.45 6.41
C HIS A 116 -0.51 10.70 6.11
N SER A 117 -0.94 11.95 6.32
CA SER A 117 -2.27 12.41 5.93
C SER A 117 -2.40 12.55 4.41
N CYS A 118 -3.62 12.52 3.90
CA CYS A 118 -3.88 12.76 2.48
C CYS A 118 -3.30 14.08 1.98
N GLN A 119 -3.34 15.13 2.81
CA GLN A 119 -2.75 16.42 2.46
C GLN A 119 -1.24 16.30 2.24
N LYS A 120 -0.52 15.63 3.15
CA LYS A 120 0.92 15.40 3.01
C LYS A 120 1.25 14.57 1.77
N LEU A 121 0.47 13.54 1.51
CA LEU A 121 0.64 12.70 0.31
C LEU A 121 0.45 13.53 -0.98
N SER A 122 -0.48 14.48 -1.00
CA SER A 122 -0.67 15.41 -2.13
C SER A 122 0.44 16.45 -2.29
N GLU A 123 1.29 16.61 -1.30
CA GLU A 123 2.43 17.53 -1.28
C GLU A 123 3.76 16.86 -1.66
N ASN A 124 3.73 15.71 -2.34
CA ASN A 124 4.89 14.92 -2.81
C ASN A 124 5.70 14.26 -1.67
N TYR A 125 5.06 13.87 -0.57
CA TYR A 125 5.60 12.93 0.39
C TYR A 125 5.23 11.51 0.00
N CYS A 126 6.02 10.54 0.43
CA CYS A 126 5.81 9.11 0.19
C CYS A 126 5.73 8.73 -1.29
N GLU A 127 6.55 9.36 -2.12
CA GLU A 127 6.65 9.01 -3.54
C GLU A 127 7.23 7.58 -3.73
N PRO A 128 6.81 6.82 -4.76
CA PRO A 128 5.97 7.27 -5.88
C PRO A 128 4.48 7.35 -5.56
N ILE A 129 3.84 8.36 -6.15
CA ILE A 129 2.39 8.47 -6.23
C ILE A 129 2.06 8.69 -7.70
N TRP A 130 1.24 7.81 -8.29
CA TRP A 130 0.97 7.74 -9.72
C TRP A 130 -0.09 8.73 -10.20
#